data_9300ddda7c50e8d42e3a238471e0745e
#
_entry.id   9300ddda7c50e8d42e3a238471e0745e
#
_cell.length_a   1.000
_cell.length_b   1.000
_cell.length_c   1.000
_cell.angle_alpha   90.00
_cell.angle_beta   90.00
_cell.angle_gamma   90.00
#
_symmetry.space_group_name_H-M   'P 1'
#
loop_
_entity.id
_entity.type
_entity.pdbx_description
1 polymer ?
#
loop_
_entity_poly.entity_id
_entity_poly.type
_entity_poly.pdbx_seq_one_letter_code
_entity_poly.pdbx_strand_id
1 'polypeptide(L)'
;MDINRQQKAPIYEALEEFKKRRVVPFDVPGHKRGRGNPELVQLLGQKCVELDVNSMKPLDNLCHPVSVIREAEELTADAFGAENAFLMVGGTTSAVQAMILSTCKAGDKIILPRNVHKSALNALLLCGAVPVYVNPEMNAKLGISLGMEIDQVARAIEDNPDAKAVLVNNPTYYGICSDLRAIVKLAHS
;
A
#
# COMPACT_ATOMS: atom_id res chain seq x y z
N MET A 1 -1.36 -20.03 -5.08
CA MET A 1 -0.06 -19.40 -5.42
C MET A 1 0.83 -20.41 -6.13
N ASP A 2 1.24 -20.14 -7.36
CA ASP A 2 2.22 -20.92 -8.11
C ASP A 2 3.63 -20.38 -7.82
N ILE A 3 4.45 -21.15 -7.11
CA ILE A 3 5.81 -20.75 -6.68
C ILE A 3 6.70 -20.42 -7.89
N ASN A 4 6.57 -21.15 -8.99
CA ASN A 4 7.38 -20.89 -10.19
C ASN A 4 7.00 -19.56 -10.84
N ARG A 5 5.71 -19.22 -10.83
CA ARG A 5 5.22 -17.91 -11.31
C ARG A 5 5.72 -16.78 -10.45
N GLN A 6 5.82 -16.96 -9.13
CA GLN A 6 6.31 -15.95 -8.17
C GLN A 6 7.82 -15.68 -8.22
N GLN A 7 8.59 -16.46 -8.99
CA GLN A 7 10.02 -16.18 -9.23
C GLN A 7 10.24 -15.07 -10.27
N LYS A 8 9.22 -14.66 -11.00
CA LYS A 8 9.30 -13.57 -11.97
C LYS A 8 9.35 -12.20 -11.27
N ALA A 9 10.11 -11.30 -11.86
CA ALA A 9 10.17 -9.89 -11.46
C ALA A 9 9.92 -8.98 -12.69
N PRO A 10 8.66 -8.89 -13.18
CA PRO A 10 8.36 -8.34 -14.52
C PRO A 10 8.90 -6.93 -14.75
N ILE A 11 8.77 -6.04 -13.75
CA ILE A 11 9.26 -4.66 -13.86
C ILE A 11 10.80 -4.65 -13.91
N TYR A 12 11.46 -5.40 -13.03
CA TYR A 12 12.92 -5.50 -13.01
C TYR A 12 13.47 -6.08 -14.32
N GLU A 13 12.87 -7.18 -14.79
CA GLU A 13 13.27 -7.84 -16.05
C GLU A 13 13.09 -6.92 -17.25
N ALA A 14 11.99 -6.17 -17.30
CA ALA A 14 11.74 -5.18 -18.35
C ALA A 14 12.76 -4.03 -18.33
N LEU A 15 13.13 -3.54 -17.14
CA LEU A 15 14.15 -2.51 -16.98
C LEU A 15 15.54 -3.00 -17.44
N GLU A 16 15.94 -4.22 -17.05
CA GLU A 16 17.20 -4.82 -17.48
C GLU A 16 17.22 -5.05 -19.02
N GLU A 17 16.12 -5.49 -19.60
CA GLU A 17 16.00 -5.64 -21.05
C GLU A 17 16.01 -4.29 -21.77
N PHE A 18 15.31 -3.29 -21.24
CA PHE A 18 15.30 -1.95 -21.79
C PHE A 18 16.69 -1.29 -21.75
N LYS A 19 17.46 -1.50 -20.71
CA LYS A 19 18.83 -1.05 -20.58
C LYS A 19 19.75 -1.57 -21.69
N LYS A 20 19.55 -2.82 -22.15
CA LYS A 20 20.33 -3.41 -23.25
C LYS A 20 20.08 -2.74 -24.59
N ARG A 21 18.93 -2.06 -24.74
CA ARG A 21 18.58 -1.35 -25.96
C ARG A 21 19.42 -0.07 -26.10
N ARG A 22 20.07 0.09 -27.24
CA ARG A 22 20.84 1.29 -27.56
C ARG A 22 19.92 2.42 -28.04
N VAL A 23 19.04 2.90 -27.15
CA VAL A 23 18.12 3.99 -27.44
C VAL A 23 18.75 5.32 -27.05
N VAL A 24 18.65 6.32 -27.92
CA VAL A 24 19.03 7.70 -27.59
C VAL A 24 17.90 8.33 -26.80
N PRO A 25 18.11 8.73 -25.52
CA PRO A 25 17.04 9.23 -24.67
C PRO A 25 16.72 10.71 -24.98
N PHE A 26 15.54 10.96 -25.52
CA PHE A 26 14.93 12.29 -25.65
C PHE A 26 13.84 12.55 -24.60
N ASP A 27 13.50 11.52 -23.83
CA ASP A 27 12.54 11.53 -22.75
C ASP A 27 13.11 12.10 -21.43
N VAL A 28 12.27 12.29 -20.43
CA VAL A 28 12.68 12.53 -19.05
C VAL A 28 13.11 11.20 -18.40
N PRO A 29 13.96 11.22 -17.37
CA PRO A 29 14.54 12.38 -16.67
C PRO A 29 15.71 13.03 -17.43
N GLY A 30 16.00 14.29 -17.02
CA GLY A 30 16.98 15.16 -17.70
C GLY A 30 18.43 14.67 -17.68
N HIS A 31 18.81 13.80 -16.76
CA HIS A 31 20.15 13.21 -16.70
C HIS A 31 20.46 12.24 -17.87
N LYS A 32 19.46 11.89 -18.69
CA LYS A 32 19.62 11.10 -19.92
C LYS A 32 20.46 9.83 -19.71
N ARG A 33 20.08 9.01 -18.70
CA ARG A 33 20.80 7.81 -18.26
C ARG A 33 22.24 8.11 -17.85
N GLY A 34 22.44 9.26 -17.22
CA GLY A 34 23.73 9.72 -16.71
C GLY A 34 24.53 10.58 -17.67
N ARG A 35 24.22 10.63 -18.97
CA ARG A 35 24.98 11.42 -19.95
C ARG A 35 24.91 12.92 -19.71
N GLY A 36 23.78 13.40 -19.16
CA GLY A 36 23.56 14.81 -18.86
C GLY A 36 24.04 15.27 -17.48
N ASN A 37 24.46 14.34 -16.61
CA ASN A 37 24.89 14.67 -15.25
C ASN A 37 25.92 13.67 -14.72
N PRO A 38 27.22 13.84 -15.02
CA PRO A 38 28.29 12.95 -14.54
C PRO A 38 28.43 12.92 -13.01
N GLU A 39 28.15 14.03 -12.33
CA GLU A 39 28.23 14.11 -10.84
C GLU A 39 27.18 13.22 -10.21
N LEU A 40 25.97 13.18 -10.75
CA LEU A 40 24.90 12.26 -10.31
C LEU A 40 25.31 10.80 -10.51
N VAL A 41 25.98 10.49 -11.62
CA VAL A 41 26.50 9.14 -11.88
C VAL A 41 27.58 8.76 -10.88
N GLN A 42 28.45 9.69 -10.51
CA GLN A 42 29.48 9.47 -9.49
C GLN A 42 28.85 9.21 -8.12
N LEU A 43 27.75 9.91 -7.79
CA LEU A 43 27.06 9.78 -6.51
C LEU A 43 26.27 8.47 -6.40
N LEU A 44 25.45 8.15 -7.41
CA LEU A 44 24.49 7.04 -7.38
C LEU A 44 24.97 5.76 -8.05
N GLY A 45 25.99 5.84 -8.88
CA GLY A 45 26.47 4.75 -9.72
C GLY A 45 25.71 4.65 -11.06
N GLN A 46 26.44 4.28 -12.10
CA GLN A 46 25.93 4.18 -13.47
C GLN A 46 24.70 3.27 -13.58
N LYS A 47 24.71 2.12 -12.93
CA LYS A 47 23.59 1.15 -12.98
C LYS A 47 22.28 1.75 -12.45
N CYS A 48 22.33 2.51 -11.38
CA CYS A 48 21.16 3.14 -10.78
C CYS A 48 20.56 4.17 -11.74
N VAL A 49 21.41 5.06 -12.27
CA VAL A 49 20.97 6.15 -13.17
C VAL A 49 20.46 5.64 -14.52
N GLU A 50 20.98 4.51 -15.01
CA GLU A 50 20.48 3.88 -16.23
C GLU A 50 19.08 3.28 -16.12
N LEU A 51 18.66 2.90 -14.89
CA LEU A 51 17.34 2.33 -14.60
C LEU A 51 16.30 3.39 -14.25
N ASP A 52 16.72 4.64 -14.02
CA ASP A 52 15.80 5.76 -13.80
C ASP A 52 15.27 6.28 -15.14
N VAL A 53 14.08 5.83 -15.48
CA VAL A 53 13.42 6.06 -16.78
C VAL A 53 11.93 6.37 -16.55
N ASN A 54 11.32 6.99 -17.55
CA ASN A 54 9.90 7.33 -17.51
C ASN A 54 9.00 6.19 -18.01
N SER A 55 7.70 6.34 -17.83
CA SER A 55 6.68 5.49 -18.46
C SER A 55 6.81 5.51 -19.97
N MET A 56 6.87 4.35 -20.59
CA MET A 56 6.91 4.20 -22.04
C MET A 56 6.42 2.81 -22.44
N LYS A 57 6.08 2.63 -23.70
CA LYS A 57 5.47 1.39 -24.19
C LYS A 57 6.15 0.10 -23.71
N PRO A 58 7.49 -0.05 -23.67
CA PRO A 58 8.14 -1.28 -23.17
C PRO A 58 8.11 -1.44 -21.64
N LEU A 59 7.84 -0.36 -20.88
CA LEU A 59 7.92 -0.31 -19.43
C LEU A 59 6.56 -0.08 -18.77
N ASP A 60 5.49 -0.03 -19.58
CA ASP A 60 4.13 0.20 -19.12
C ASP A 60 3.86 1.62 -18.56
N ASN A 61 2.67 1.84 -18.05
CA ASN A 61 2.25 3.09 -17.42
C ASN A 61 1.49 2.80 -16.14
N LEU A 62 2.00 3.28 -15.01
CA LEU A 62 1.41 3.03 -13.70
C LEU A 62 -0.03 3.54 -13.56
N CYS A 63 -0.39 4.63 -14.26
CA CYS A 63 -1.77 5.14 -14.22
C CYS A 63 -2.77 4.28 -15.01
N HIS A 64 -2.28 3.42 -15.90
CA HIS A 64 -3.09 2.49 -16.69
C HIS A 64 -2.26 1.26 -17.07
N PRO A 65 -2.00 0.36 -16.10
CA PRO A 65 -1.16 -0.81 -16.32
C PRO A 65 -1.81 -1.80 -17.29
N VAL A 66 -1.06 -2.22 -18.33
CA VAL A 66 -1.54 -3.17 -19.35
C VAL A 66 -0.52 -4.25 -19.69
N SER A 67 0.70 -4.17 -19.16
CA SER A 67 1.80 -5.10 -19.45
C SER A 67 2.61 -5.44 -18.20
N VAL A 68 3.87 -5.04 -18.10
CA VAL A 68 4.79 -5.49 -17.03
C VAL A 68 4.39 -5.00 -15.63
N ILE A 69 3.80 -3.82 -15.52
CA ILE A 69 3.26 -3.35 -14.23
C ILE A 69 2.00 -4.14 -13.87
N ARG A 70 1.12 -4.37 -14.85
CA ARG A 70 -0.07 -5.22 -14.66
C ARG A 70 0.31 -6.64 -14.23
N GLU A 71 1.31 -7.25 -14.87
CA GLU A 71 1.81 -8.58 -14.48
C GLU A 71 2.35 -8.58 -13.05
N ALA A 72 3.07 -7.52 -12.64
CA ALA A 72 3.56 -7.38 -11.27
C ALA A 72 2.42 -7.23 -10.24
N GLU A 73 1.36 -6.49 -10.57
CA GLU A 73 0.16 -6.36 -9.74
C GLU A 73 -0.58 -7.71 -9.61
N GLU A 74 -0.71 -8.46 -10.69
CA GLU A 74 -1.33 -9.79 -10.68
C GLU A 74 -0.53 -10.80 -9.84
N LEU A 75 0.80 -10.78 -9.94
CA LEU A 75 1.67 -11.61 -9.09
C LEU A 75 1.55 -11.22 -7.62
N THR A 76 1.46 -9.94 -7.33
CA THR A 76 1.24 -9.43 -5.97
C THR A 76 -0.12 -9.88 -5.43
N ALA A 77 -1.19 -9.77 -6.21
CA ALA A 77 -2.51 -10.24 -5.83
C ALA A 77 -2.51 -11.75 -5.53
N ASP A 78 -1.90 -12.56 -6.39
CA ASP A 78 -1.78 -14.01 -6.17
C ASP A 78 -0.99 -14.34 -4.90
N ALA A 79 0.13 -13.62 -4.64
CA ALA A 79 0.95 -13.83 -3.45
C ALA A 79 0.18 -13.55 -2.14
N PHE A 80 -0.67 -12.54 -2.13
CA PHE A 80 -1.47 -12.15 -0.97
C PHE A 80 -2.87 -12.78 -0.94
N GLY A 81 -3.25 -13.57 -1.93
CA GLY A 81 -4.58 -14.17 -2.05
C GLY A 81 -5.68 -13.11 -2.26
N ALA A 82 -5.35 -11.99 -2.88
CA ALA A 82 -6.26 -10.90 -3.19
C ALA A 82 -6.78 -11.02 -4.63
N GLU A 83 -7.94 -10.43 -4.90
CA GLU A 83 -8.49 -10.35 -6.26
C GLU A 83 -7.71 -9.36 -7.14
N ASN A 84 -7.28 -8.25 -6.54
CA ASN A 84 -6.48 -7.22 -7.20
C ASN A 84 -5.41 -6.67 -6.25
N ALA A 85 -4.33 -6.16 -6.84
CA ALA A 85 -3.31 -5.36 -6.16
C ALA A 85 -2.99 -4.12 -6.99
N PHE A 86 -2.58 -3.05 -6.33
CA PHE A 86 -2.26 -1.77 -6.96
C PHE A 86 -0.93 -1.25 -6.43
N LEU A 87 -0.01 -0.94 -7.34
CA LEU A 87 1.27 -0.32 -6.99
C LEU A 87 1.11 1.19 -6.84
N MET A 88 1.47 1.73 -5.68
CA MET A 88 1.25 3.14 -5.32
C MET A 88 2.57 3.89 -5.14
N VAL A 89 2.84 4.90 -5.97
CA VAL A 89 4.08 5.73 -5.85
C VAL A 89 4.08 6.65 -4.63
N GLY A 90 2.91 7.02 -4.11
CA GLY A 90 2.77 7.84 -2.91
C GLY A 90 3.01 7.07 -1.60
N GLY A 91 3.43 5.81 -1.69
CA GLY A 91 3.73 4.94 -0.55
C GLY A 91 2.49 4.49 0.21
N THR A 92 2.70 3.83 1.34
CA THR A 92 1.64 3.27 2.20
C THR A 92 0.64 4.34 2.67
N THR A 93 1.07 5.59 2.85
CA THR A 93 0.17 6.69 3.19
C THR A 93 -0.93 6.87 2.15
N SER A 94 -0.57 6.94 0.86
CA SER A 94 -1.55 7.05 -0.23
C SER A 94 -2.43 5.81 -0.34
N ALA A 95 -1.87 4.62 -0.12
CA ALA A 95 -2.63 3.37 -0.15
C ALA A 95 -3.70 3.33 0.97
N VAL A 96 -3.33 3.68 2.21
CA VAL A 96 -4.29 3.76 3.33
C VAL A 96 -5.36 4.81 3.08
N GLN A 97 -4.97 5.97 2.55
CA GLN A 97 -5.95 7.02 2.19
C GLN A 97 -6.90 6.52 1.09
N ALA A 98 -6.38 5.90 0.04
CA ALA A 98 -7.20 5.34 -1.04
C ALA A 98 -8.21 4.30 -0.52
N MET A 99 -7.81 3.38 0.35
CA MET A 99 -8.70 2.41 0.97
C MET A 99 -9.87 3.08 1.71
N ILE A 100 -9.59 4.08 2.53
CA ILE A 100 -10.63 4.76 3.32
C ILE A 100 -11.54 5.59 2.41
N LEU A 101 -10.97 6.36 1.47
CA LEU A 101 -11.75 7.18 0.54
C LEU A 101 -12.62 6.35 -0.43
N SER A 102 -12.24 5.11 -0.72
CA SER A 102 -13.03 4.21 -1.57
C SER A 102 -14.20 3.56 -0.83
N THR A 103 -14.14 3.48 0.51
CA THR A 103 -15.17 2.83 1.35
C THR A 103 -16.08 3.80 2.08
N CYS A 104 -15.60 5.00 2.39
CA CYS A 104 -16.31 5.98 3.22
C CYS A 104 -16.44 7.32 2.53
N LYS A 105 -17.57 7.99 2.77
CA LYS A 105 -17.86 9.37 2.38
C LYS A 105 -18.26 10.21 3.59
N ALA A 106 -18.52 11.48 3.38
CA ALA A 106 -18.88 12.40 4.45
C ALA A 106 -20.11 11.92 5.26
N GLY A 107 -19.93 11.85 6.58
CA GLY A 107 -20.93 11.37 7.53
C GLY A 107 -20.95 9.86 7.76
N ASP A 108 -20.28 9.05 6.92
CA ASP A 108 -20.19 7.60 7.14
C ASP A 108 -19.30 7.31 8.37
N LYS A 109 -19.71 6.32 9.16
CA LYS A 109 -18.93 5.84 10.30
C LYS A 109 -17.92 4.78 9.89
N ILE A 110 -16.72 4.86 10.50
CA ILE A 110 -15.68 3.84 10.36
C ILE A 110 -15.11 3.48 11.73
N ILE A 111 -15.07 2.18 12.03
CA ILE A 111 -14.51 1.65 13.27
C ILE A 111 -13.02 1.47 13.07
N LEU A 112 -12.19 1.98 13.99
CA LEU A 112 -10.72 1.92 13.89
C LEU A 112 -10.06 2.01 15.27
N PRO A 113 -8.83 1.47 15.42
CA PRO A 113 -8.12 1.55 16.69
C PRO A 113 -7.62 2.98 16.95
N ARG A 114 -7.58 3.36 18.22
CA ARG A 114 -7.12 4.71 18.61
C ARG A 114 -5.63 4.96 18.32
N ASN A 115 -4.83 3.92 18.22
CA ASN A 115 -3.41 3.97 17.87
C ASN A 115 -3.14 3.83 16.37
N VAL A 116 -4.11 4.15 15.53
CA VAL A 116 -3.98 4.12 14.08
C VAL A 116 -2.95 5.14 13.57
N HIS A 117 -2.32 4.83 12.43
CA HIS A 117 -1.36 5.74 11.82
C HIS A 117 -2.02 7.04 11.32
N LYS A 118 -1.28 8.16 11.32
CA LYS A 118 -1.73 9.47 10.85
C LYS A 118 -2.37 9.46 9.46
N SER A 119 -1.94 8.58 8.56
CA SER A 119 -2.53 8.45 7.22
C SER A 119 -4.03 8.16 7.26
N ALA A 120 -4.49 7.32 8.19
CA ALA A 120 -5.90 7.04 8.37
C ALA A 120 -6.67 8.27 8.90
N LEU A 121 -6.11 8.97 9.89
CA LEU A 121 -6.72 10.21 10.40
C LEU A 121 -6.82 11.28 9.30
N ASN A 122 -5.79 11.44 8.49
CA ASN A 122 -5.81 12.36 7.37
C ASN A 122 -6.86 11.96 6.31
N ALA A 123 -7.05 10.66 6.07
CA ALA A 123 -8.11 10.18 5.18
C ALA A 123 -9.50 10.55 5.70
N LEU A 124 -9.75 10.40 7.01
CA LEU A 124 -11.02 10.82 7.64
C LEU A 124 -11.28 12.32 7.44
N LEU A 125 -10.25 13.15 7.60
CA LEU A 125 -10.37 14.60 7.34
C LEU A 125 -10.70 14.89 5.87
N LEU A 126 -10.10 14.13 4.94
CA LEU A 126 -10.31 14.32 3.50
C LEU A 126 -11.72 13.90 3.05
N CYS A 127 -12.25 12.78 3.57
CA CYS A 127 -13.57 12.30 3.16
C CYS A 127 -14.71 12.75 4.07
N GLY A 128 -14.43 13.29 5.26
CA GLY A 128 -15.44 13.69 6.23
C GLY A 128 -16.12 12.52 6.94
N ALA A 129 -15.47 11.35 7.00
CA ALA A 129 -15.97 10.19 7.72
C ALA A 129 -15.84 10.38 9.24
N VAL A 130 -16.75 9.77 10.00
CA VAL A 130 -16.85 9.85 11.45
C VAL A 130 -16.17 8.66 12.10
N PRO A 131 -15.08 8.84 12.88
CA PRO A 131 -14.40 7.74 13.54
C PRO A 131 -15.19 7.20 14.74
N VAL A 132 -15.31 5.88 14.82
CA VAL A 132 -15.69 5.13 16.01
C VAL A 132 -14.45 4.44 16.54
N TYR A 133 -13.91 4.95 17.65
CA TYR A 133 -12.64 4.45 18.17
C TYR A 133 -12.79 3.23 19.06
N VAL A 134 -12.02 2.19 18.76
CA VAL A 134 -11.75 1.07 19.65
C VAL A 134 -10.43 1.34 20.38
N ASN A 135 -10.44 1.35 21.70
CA ASN A 135 -9.23 1.55 22.47
C ASN A 135 -8.46 0.23 22.55
N PRO A 136 -7.19 0.18 22.12
CA PRO A 136 -6.37 -1.02 22.30
C PRO A 136 -6.06 -1.20 23.79
N GLU A 137 -5.88 -2.44 24.21
CA GLU A 137 -5.32 -2.71 25.52
C GLU A 137 -3.90 -2.16 25.63
N MET A 138 -3.51 -1.88 26.87
CA MET A 138 -2.17 -1.38 27.19
C MET A 138 -1.40 -2.41 27.99
N ASN A 139 -0.20 -2.75 27.56
CA ASN A 139 0.73 -3.49 28.38
C ASN A 139 1.32 -2.54 29.43
N ALA A 140 0.83 -2.63 30.68
CA ALA A 140 1.24 -1.71 31.75
C ALA A 140 2.75 -1.80 32.07
N LYS A 141 3.38 -2.96 31.86
CA LYS A 141 4.80 -3.17 32.15
C LYS A 141 5.72 -2.51 31.11
N LEU A 142 5.31 -2.56 29.84
CA LEU A 142 6.09 -2.05 28.72
C LEU A 142 5.63 -0.65 28.26
N GLY A 143 4.45 -0.19 28.69
CA GLY A 143 3.87 1.09 28.29
C GLY A 143 3.50 1.15 26.79
N ILE A 144 3.23 -0.01 26.16
CA ILE A 144 2.88 -0.10 24.75
C ILE A 144 1.42 -0.50 24.54
N SER A 145 0.81 -0.01 23.46
CA SER A 145 -0.52 -0.44 23.04
C SER A 145 -0.46 -1.81 22.36
N LEU A 146 -1.44 -2.64 22.67
CA LEU A 146 -1.64 -3.95 22.08
C LEU A 146 -2.55 -3.88 20.84
N GLY A 147 -3.02 -5.02 20.36
CA GLY A 147 -3.97 -5.11 19.24
C GLY A 147 -5.39 -4.71 19.64
N MET A 148 -6.32 -4.84 18.70
CA MET A 148 -7.74 -4.69 18.95
C MET A 148 -8.31 -5.98 19.56
N GLU A 149 -9.01 -5.84 20.68
CA GLU A 149 -9.73 -6.93 21.32
C GLU A 149 -11.05 -7.24 20.60
N ILE A 150 -11.34 -8.53 20.39
CA ILE A 150 -12.51 -8.99 19.65
C ILE A 150 -13.81 -8.47 20.25
N ASP A 151 -13.95 -8.56 21.58
CA ASP A 151 -15.16 -8.12 22.30
C ASP A 151 -15.40 -6.62 22.16
N GLN A 152 -14.34 -5.82 22.11
CA GLN A 152 -14.47 -4.38 21.92
C GLN A 152 -14.86 -4.04 20.48
N VAL A 153 -14.34 -4.78 19.50
CA VAL A 153 -14.76 -4.64 18.10
C VAL A 153 -16.21 -5.05 17.92
N ALA A 154 -16.64 -6.17 18.51
CA ALA A 154 -18.02 -6.63 18.47
C ALA A 154 -18.99 -5.57 19.02
N ARG A 155 -18.71 -5.03 20.21
CA ARG A 155 -19.50 -3.94 20.81
C ARG A 155 -19.54 -2.69 19.91
N ALA A 156 -18.40 -2.30 19.34
CA ALA A 156 -18.34 -1.14 18.46
C ALA A 156 -19.21 -1.32 17.20
N ILE A 157 -19.31 -2.55 16.67
CA ILE A 157 -20.20 -2.90 15.54
C ILE A 157 -21.66 -2.89 15.99
N GLU A 158 -22.00 -3.52 17.13
CA GLU A 158 -23.34 -3.56 17.69
C GLU A 158 -23.88 -2.15 17.97
N ASP A 159 -23.07 -1.28 18.55
CA ASP A 159 -23.41 0.11 18.86
C ASP A 159 -23.47 1.02 17.63
N ASN A 160 -22.87 0.59 16.50
CA ASN A 160 -22.83 1.33 15.25
C ASN A 160 -23.10 0.44 14.03
N PRO A 161 -24.34 -0.07 13.89
CA PRO A 161 -24.70 -0.99 12.80
C PRO A 161 -24.69 -0.31 11.42
N ASP A 162 -24.61 1.01 11.39
CA ASP A 162 -24.49 1.85 10.19
C ASP A 162 -23.03 2.09 9.77
N ALA A 163 -22.04 1.59 10.51
CA ALA A 163 -20.63 1.71 10.15
C ALA A 163 -20.34 1.02 8.81
N LYS A 164 -19.53 1.68 7.97
CA LYS A 164 -19.24 1.20 6.61
C LYS A 164 -18.00 0.31 6.55
N ALA A 165 -17.09 0.43 7.50
CA ALA A 165 -15.86 -0.34 7.52
C ALA A 165 -15.30 -0.49 8.94
N VAL A 166 -14.48 -1.53 9.10
CA VAL A 166 -13.59 -1.73 10.26
C VAL A 166 -12.15 -1.69 9.74
N LEU A 167 -11.37 -0.71 10.18
CA LEU A 167 -9.94 -0.63 9.87
C LEU A 167 -9.15 -1.29 10.98
N VAL A 168 -8.29 -2.23 10.63
CA VAL A 168 -7.39 -2.92 11.58
C VAL A 168 -5.94 -2.61 11.25
N ASN A 169 -5.17 -2.20 12.26
CA ASN A 169 -3.73 -2.05 12.15
C ASN A 169 -3.05 -3.36 12.60
N ASN A 170 -2.60 -4.19 11.66
CA ASN A 170 -2.10 -5.53 11.94
C ASN A 170 -0.87 -5.87 11.07
N PRO A 171 0.31 -6.10 11.66
CA PRO A 171 0.63 -5.89 13.07
C PRO A 171 0.60 -4.42 13.50
N THR A 172 0.58 -4.15 14.81
CA THR A 172 0.82 -2.82 15.36
C THR A 172 2.27 -2.40 15.14
N TYR A 173 2.61 -1.13 15.45
CA TYR A 173 3.99 -0.63 15.40
C TYR A 173 4.99 -1.50 16.20
N TYR A 174 4.51 -2.15 17.25
CA TYR A 174 5.33 -3.01 18.12
C TYR A 174 5.30 -4.50 17.72
N GLY A 175 4.75 -4.84 16.55
CA GLY A 175 4.68 -6.21 16.06
C GLY A 175 3.57 -7.06 16.69
N ILE A 176 2.62 -6.45 17.43
CA ILE A 176 1.51 -7.16 18.04
C ILE A 176 0.42 -7.40 16.99
N CYS A 177 -0.02 -8.65 16.86
CA CYS A 177 -1.11 -9.03 15.97
C CYS A 177 -2.42 -9.21 16.73
N SER A 178 -3.52 -8.71 16.14
CA SER A 178 -4.89 -9.01 16.56
C SER A 178 -5.36 -10.31 15.89
N ASP A 179 -6.41 -10.94 16.41
CA ASP A 179 -7.09 -12.02 15.69
C ASP A 179 -7.89 -11.44 14.50
N LEU A 180 -7.14 -11.19 13.42
CA LEU A 180 -7.71 -10.60 12.21
C LEU A 180 -8.84 -11.45 11.62
N ARG A 181 -8.74 -12.78 11.70
CA ARG A 181 -9.76 -13.69 11.17
C ARG A 181 -11.10 -13.54 11.88
N ALA A 182 -11.08 -13.47 13.21
CA ALA A 182 -12.28 -13.26 14.01
C ALA A 182 -12.88 -11.87 13.75
N ILE A 183 -12.03 -10.82 13.71
CA ILE A 183 -12.49 -9.45 13.42
C ILE A 183 -13.14 -9.36 12.03
N VAL A 184 -12.53 -9.94 10.99
CA VAL A 184 -13.09 -9.97 9.63
C VAL A 184 -14.44 -10.68 9.61
N LYS A 185 -14.56 -11.82 10.31
CA LYS A 185 -15.83 -12.55 10.41
C LYS A 185 -16.94 -11.70 11.05
N LEU A 186 -16.63 -10.95 12.11
CA LEU A 186 -17.57 -10.03 12.76
C LEU A 186 -17.96 -8.87 11.84
N ALA A 187 -17.01 -8.30 11.12
CA ALA A 187 -17.26 -7.17 10.23
C ALA A 187 -18.09 -7.52 8.99
N HIS A 188 -18.12 -8.81 8.59
CA HIS A 188 -18.84 -9.29 7.41
C HIS A 188 -20.15 -10.03 7.76
N SER A 189 -20.51 -10.19 9.03
CA SER A 189 -21.77 -10.80 9.47
C SER A 189 -22.90 -9.78 9.50
#